data_039d9070141bc622e5d7a95d9c656f77
#
_entry.id   039d9070141bc622e5d7a95d9c656f77
#
_cell.length_a   1.000
_cell.length_b   1.000
_cell.length_c   1.000
_cell.angle_alpha   90.00
_cell.angle_beta   90.00
_cell.angle_gamma   90.00
#
_symmetry.space_group_name_H-M   'P 1'
#
loop_
_entity.id
_entity.type
_entity.pdbx_description
1 polymer ?
#
loop_
_entity_poly.entity_id
_entity_poly.type
_entity_poly.pdbx_seq_one_letter_code
_entity_poly.pdbx_strand_id
1 'polypeptide(L)'
;MRPLDAGQVSLRIYPHPLPARACVEEMCAQARLAEQAGFAGLMTAEHHGGFPGYVPNPMQLAGFLLAATERLWAGPCPLLLPLRPWTHVVEEAAWLAARHPGRVAVGLAVGGLAQDFELADLDFAQAGARFREAAPHVIAALRGETASPLAEDPAVGACAEAPVPVVVAAQGPVGARRAARWGVGVLYDSLQTVERMAEVSRAHVEAGGSGARIAIRRVWIGPPPSESVAAQMDFYRGYASETAKAHWGEGQELVGGRNGAELAERLLDLARAGGCDAFNLRLHLRGVEPTAIREQIARLGEETLPLLARELPRI
;
A
#
# COMPACT_ATOMS: atom_id res chain seq x y z
N MET A 1 8.59 -12.91 9.86
CA MET A 1 7.21 -12.37 9.67
C MET A 1 7.05 -12.20 8.16
N ARG A 2 6.05 -12.82 7.55
CA ARG A 2 5.83 -12.77 6.10
C ARG A 2 5.23 -11.40 5.72
N PRO A 3 5.64 -10.78 4.61
CA PRO A 3 5.02 -9.53 4.16
C PRO A 3 3.50 -9.67 3.95
N LEU A 4 2.75 -8.61 4.22
CA LEU A 4 1.30 -8.52 4.06
C LEU A 4 0.48 -9.48 4.95
N ASP A 5 1.03 -10.01 6.04
CA ASP A 5 0.25 -10.82 6.99
C ASP A 5 -0.70 -9.94 7.82
N ALA A 6 -1.77 -10.54 8.31
CA ALA A 6 -2.65 -9.94 9.32
C ALA A 6 -1.88 -9.59 10.60
N GLY A 7 -2.35 -8.58 11.34
CA GLY A 7 -1.70 -8.06 12.54
C GLY A 7 -0.54 -7.12 12.29
N GLN A 8 -0.18 -6.86 11.03
CA GLN A 8 0.94 -5.98 10.70
C GLN A 8 0.54 -4.50 10.57
N VAL A 9 1.50 -3.64 10.92
CA VAL A 9 1.44 -2.22 10.64
C VAL A 9 2.64 -1.84 9.78
N SER A 10 2.37 -1.36 8.57
CA SER A 10 3.36 -0.86 7.61
C SER A 10 3.26 0.66 7.48
N LEU A 11 4.35 1.30 7.01
CA LEU A 11 4.38 2.73 6.72
C LEU A 11 4.30 2.95 5.20
N ARG A 12 3.54 3.95 4.77
CA ARG A 12 3.54 4.41 3.39
C ARG A 12 4.52 5.53 3.20
N ILE A 13 5.51 5.30 2.34
CA ILE A 13 6.54 6.28 1.99
C ILE A 13 6.10 7.07 0.75
N TYR A 14 6.29 8.38 0.80
CA TYR A 14 6.02 9.31 -0.29
C TYR A 14 7.23 10.22 -0.56
N PRO A 15 7.43 10.65 -1.81
CA PRO A 15 8.43 11.65 -2.13
C PRO A 15 8.05 13.01 -1.55
N HIS A 16 9.05 13.74 -1.10
CA HIS A 16 8.95 15.13 -0.68
C HIS A 16 9.32 16.08 -1.84
N PRO A 17 8.91 17.35 -1.81
CA PRO A 17 9.25 18.34 -2.84
C PRO A 17 10.72 18.79 -2.71
N LEU A 18 11.63 17.86 -2.82
CA LEU A 18 13.08 18.03 -2.76
C LEU A 18 13.70 17.74 -4.13
N PRO A 19 14.93 18.21 -4.41
CA PRO A 19 15.69 17.73 -5.56
C PRO A 19 15.76 16.20 -5.58
N ALA A 20 15.70 15.57 -6.76
CA ALA A 20 15.48 14.14 -6.91
C ALA A 20 16.41 13.26 -6.04
N ARG A 21 17.71 13.58 -6.00
CA ARG A 21 18.67 12.86 -5.15
C ARG A 21 18.32 12.99 -3.67
N ALA A 22 18.11 14.22 -3.19
CA ALA A 22 17.78 14.47 -1.79
C ALA A 22 16.42 13.84 -1.40
N CYS A 23 15.47 13.79 -2.34
CA CYS A 23 14.19 13.12 -2.14
C CYS A 23 14.37 11.62 -1.90
N VAL A 24 15.20 10.94 -2.70
CA VAL A 24 15.51 9.50 -2.50
C VAL A 24 16.25 9.28 -1.18
N GLU A 25 17.24 10.11 -0.88
CA GLU A 25 17.99 10.06 0.39
C GLU A 25 17.07 10.22 1.61
N GLU A 26 16.10 11.15 1.54
CA GLU A 26 15.09 11.36 2.60
C GLU A 26 14.14 10.15 2.75
N MET A 27 13.63 9.60 1.65
CA MET A 27 12.79 8.41 1.70
C MET A 27 13.54 7.21 2.31
N CYS A 28 14.82 7.04 1.99
CA CYS A 28 15.67 6.01 2.61
C CYS A 28 15.95 6.29 4.10
N ALA A 29 16.07 7.57 4.49
CA ALA A 29 16.21 7.94 5.90
C ALA A 29 14.94 7.63 6.70
N GLN A 30 13.75 7.95 6.16
CA GLN A 30 12.48 7.57 6.76
C GLN A 30 12.31 6.04 6.84
N ALA A 31 12.77 5.28 5.85
CA ALA A 31 12.75 3.82 5.88
C ALA A 31 13.57 3.24 7.04
N ARG A 32 14.80 3.73 7.23
CA ARG A 32 15.64 3.33 8.39
C ARG A 32 15.00 3.67 9.71
N LEU A 33 14.40 4.86 9.81
CA LEU A 33 13.69 5.27 11.02
C LEU A 33 12.45 4.42 11.29
N ALA A 34 11.68 4.07 10.24
CA ALA A 34 10.54 3.17 10.36
C ALA A 34 10.94 1.77 10.84
N GLU A 35 12.10 1.27 10.39
CA GLU A 35 12.66 0.01 10.90
C GLU A 35 13.01 0.09 12.39
N GLN A 36 13.65 1.17 12.81
CA GLN A 36 13.97 1.42 14.22
C GLN A 36 12.70 1.57 15.07
N ALA A 37 11.68 2.22 14.54
CA ALA A 37 10.38 2.41 15.17
C ALA A 37 9.53 1.11 15.28
N GLY A 38 9.91 0.03 14.60
CA GLY A 38 9.21 -1.26 14.69
C GLY A 38 8.06 -1.47 13.70
N PHE A 39 8.00 -0.70 12.63
CA PHE A 39 7.10 -1.03 11.51
C PHE A 39 7.46 -2.37 10.88
N ALA A 40 6.47 -3.11 10.42
CA ALA A 40 6.68 -4.40 9.76
C ALA A 40 7.20 -4.26 8.33
N GLY A 41 6.81 -3.20 7.62
CA GLY A 41 7.17 -3.00 6.22
C GLY A 41 6.84 -1.62 5.68
N LEU A 42 7.16 -1.43 4.40
CA LEU A 42 6.99 -0.17 3.69
C LEU A 42 6.18 -0.38 2.41
N MET A 43 5.24 0.53 2.16
CA MET A 43 4.47 0.55 0.92
C MET A 43 4.77 1.81 0.13
N THR A 44 4.91 1.67 -1.17
CA THR A 44 5.01 2.77 -2.14
C THR A 44 3.79 2.78 -3.04
N ALA A 45 3.51 3.90 -3.68
CA ALA A 45 2.38 4.04 -4.59
C ALA A 45 2.80 4.75 -5.88
N GLU A 46 2.07 4.50 -6.96
CA GLU A 46 2.44 4.88 -8.31
C GLU A 46 1.50 5.95 -8.88
N HIS A 47 2.09 7.00 -9.47
CA HIS A 47 1.50 7.88 -10.50
C HIS A 47 2.62 8.44 -11.37
N HIS A 48 2.28 8.85 -12.59
CA HIS A 48 3.23 9.27 -13.61
C HIS A 48 3.17 10.77 -13.92
N GLY A 49 4.05 11.24 -14.83
CA GLY A 49 4.03 12.61 -15.32
C GLY A 49 4.35 13.68 -14.28
N GLY A 50 5.16 13.38 -13.26
CA GLY A 50 5.45 14.33 -12.18
C GLY A 50 4.26 14.58 -11.25
N PHE A 51 3.31 13.63 -11.17
CA PHE A 51 2.15 13.75 -10.29
C PHE A 51 2.59 13.97 -8.83
N PRO A 52 2.17 15.06 -8.17
CA PRO A 52 2.72 15.48 -6.90
C PRO A 52 2.53 14.45 -5.78
N GLY A 53 3.62 14.12 -5.09
CA GLY A 53 3.60 13.20 -3.96
C GLY A 53 3.58 11.72 -4.33
N TYR A 54 3.92 11.36 -5.58
CA TYR A 54 4.00 9.96 -6.02
C TYR A 54 5.28 9.71 -6.83
N VAL A 55 5.65 8.45 -6.97
CA VAL A 55 6.80 8.02 -7.77
C VAL A 55 6.32 7.26 -9.02
N PRO A 56 7.01 7.42 -10.16
CA PRO A 56 6.61 6.74 -11.40
C PRO A 56 7.05 5.27 -11.43
N ASN A 57 8.03 4.87 -10.64
CA ASN A 57 8.47 3.48 -10.53
C ASN A 57 8.55 3.04 -9.06
N PRO A 58 7.43 2.54 -8.50
CA PRO A 58 7.37 2.13 -7.11
C PRO A 58 8.16 0.84 -6.83
N MET A 59 8.41 -0.02 -7.82
CA MET A 59 9.26 -1.21 -7.68
C MET A 59 10.73 -0.80 -7.49
N GLN A 60 11.24 0.13 -8.29
CA GLN A 60 12.58 0.67 -8.14
C GLN A 60 12.76 1.32 -6.76
N LEU A 61 11.78 2.13 -6.33
CA LEU A 61 11.83 2.73 -5.00
C LEU A 61 11.85 1.66 -3.91
N ALA A 62 11.03 0.62 -4.01
CA ALA A 62 11.05 -0.49 -3.07
C ALA A 62 12.46 -1.12 -2.97
N GLY A 63 13.17 -1.26 -4.08
CA GLY A 63 14.57 -1.71 -4.10
C GLY A 63 15.50 -0.79 -3.32
N PHE A 64 15.36 0.54 -3.45
CA PHE A 64 16.16 1.50 -2.67
C PHE A 64 15.87 1.40 -1.17
N LEU A 65 14.59 1.26 -0.78
CA LEU A 65 14.18 1.12 0.61
C LEU A 65 14.67 -0.20 1.22
N LEU A 66 14.59 -1.30 0.49
CA LEU A 66 15.11 -2.62 0.90
C LEU A 66 16.61 -2.61 1.09
N ALA A 67 17.34 -1.93 0.20
CA ALA A 67 18.80 -1.77 0.31
C ALA A 67 19.22 -0.87 1.50
N ALA A 68 18.33 0.03 1.94
CA ALA A 68 18.57 0.93 3.07
C ALA A 68 18.19 0.32 4.43
N THR A 69 17.55 -0.86 4.46
CA THR A 69 17.02 -1.53 5.67
C THR A 69 17.41 -3.01 5.71
N GLU A 70 17.33 -3.66 6.86
CA GLU A 70 17.76 -5.05 7.06
C GLU A 70 16.60 -6.03 7.27
N ARG A 71 15.52 -5.60 7.92
CA ARG A 71 14.41 -6.47 8.37
C ARG A 71 13.06 -6.15 7.75
N LEU A 72 12.79 -4.88 7.44
CA LEU A 72 11.53 -4.45 6.85
C LEU A 72 11.31 -5.11 5.49
N TRP A 73 10.08 -5.50 5.24
CA TRP A 73 9.68 -5.77 3.86
C TRP A 73 9.30 -4.46 3.15
N ALA A 74 9.43 -4.42 1.83
CA ALA A 74 8.97 -3.29 1.04
C ALA A 74 8.37 -3.76 -0.29
N GLY A 75 7.46 -2.95 -0.84
CA GLY A 75 6.90 -3.21 -2.14
C GLY A 75 5.98 -2.12 -2.67
N PRO A 76 5.72 -2.12 -3.98
CA PRO A 76 4.69 -1.30 -4.58
C PRO A 76 3.32 -1.79 -4.10
N CYS A 77 2.60 -0.94 -3.38
CA CYS A 77 1.26 -1.26 -2.87
C CYS A 77 0.38 0.00 -2.89
N PRO A 78 -0.28 0.32 -4.02
CA PRO A 78 -0.33 -0.50 -5.22
C PRO A 78 0.63 -0.07 -6.35
N LEU A 79 0.87 -1.01 -7.26
CA LEU A 79 1.40 -0.82 -8.60
C LEU A 79 0.22 -0.80 -9.58
N LEU A 80 0.27 0.08 -10.60
CA LEU A 80 -0.77 0.19 -11.63
C LEU A 80 -0.53 -0.86 -12.74
N LEU A 81 -0.99 -2.10 -12.49
CA LEU A 81 -0.70 -3.25 -13.35
C LEU A 81 -1.05 -3.05 -14.84
N PRO A 82 -2.16 -2.37 -15.23
CA PRO A 82 -2.51 -2.22 -16.62
C PRO A 82 -1.55 -1.39 -17.46
N LEU A 83 -0.64 -0.62 -16.83
CA LEU A 83 0.29 0.27 -17.53
C LEU A 83 1.48 -0.46 -18.16
N ARG A 84 1.69 -1.74 -17.85
CA ARG A 84 2.87 -2.49 -18.29
C ARG A 84 2.58 -3.96 -18.57
N PRO A 85 3.45 -4.68 -19.31
CA PRO A 85 3.36 -6.13 -19.44
C PRO A 85 3.44 -6.81 -18.07
N TRP A 86 2.55 -7.75 -17.81
CA TRP A 86 2.51 -8.46 -16.53
C TRP A 86 3.79 -9.28 -16.27
N THR A 87 4.45 -9.78 -17.32
CA THR A 87 5.72 -10.51 -17.24
C THR A 87 6.82 -9.65 -16.60
N HIS A 88 6.94 -8.37 -17.00
CA HIS A 88 7.92 -7.45 -16.40
C HIS A 88 7.68 -7.28 -14.89
N VAL A 89 6.42 -7.20 -14.45
CA VAL A 89 6.10 -7.10 -13.01
C VAL A 89 6.56 -8.35 -12.25
N VAL A 90 6.38 -9.52 -12.83
CA VAL A 90 6.82 -10.79 -12.25
C VAL A 90 8.35 -10.85 -12.16
N GLU A 91 9.03 -10.59 -13.27
CA GLU A 91 10.50 -10.61 -13.33
C GLU A 91 11.13 -9.60 -12.36
N GLU A 92 10.66 -8.34 -12.37
CA GLU A 92 11.14 -7.30 -11.46
C GLU A 92 10.94 -7.69 -9.98
N ALA A 93 9.76 -8.21 -9.62
CA ALA A 93 9.46 -8.61 -8.25
C ALA A 93 10.26 -9.84 -7.82
N ALA A 94 10.41 -10.84 -8.69
CA ALA A 94 11.15 -12.05 -8.42
C ALA A 94 12.67 -11.78 -8.25
N TRP A 95 13.27 -10.98 -9.13
CA TRP A 95 14.68 -10.59 -8.99
C TRP A 95 14.93 -9.71 -7.77
N LEU A 96 13.98 -8.86 -7.41
CA LEU A 96 14.05 -8.10 -6.16
C LEU A 96 13.96 -9.02 -4.93
N ALA A 97 13.07 -10.03 -4.98
CA ALA A 97 12.94 -11.04 -3.93
C ALA A 97 14.17 -11.96 -3.82
N ALA A 98 14.80 -12.32 -4.94
CA ALA A 98 16.07 -13.06 -4.97
C ALA A 98 17.18 -12.29 -4.23
N ARG A 99 17.22 -10.96 -4.38
CA ARG A 99 18.19 -10.09 -3.66
C ARG A 99 17.81 -9.87 -2.20
N HIS A 100 16.51 -9.87 -1.88
CA HIS A 100 15.96 -9.60 -0.55
C HIS A 100 14.94 -10.68 -0.12
N PRO A 101 15.39 -11.91 0.17
CA PRO A 101 14.51 -13.05 0.43
C PRO A 101 13.52 -12.78 1.58
N GLY A 102 12.24 -13.07 1.33
CA GLY A 102 11.17 -12.91 2.32
C GLY A 102 10.81 -11.46 2.66
N ARG A 103 11.35 -10.47 1.93
CA ARG A 103 11.18 -9.04 2.22
C ARG A 103 10.48 -8.25 1.11
N VAL A 104 9.99 -8.89 0.08
CA VAL A 104 9.30 -8.25 -1.05
C VAL A 104 7.82 -8.58 -1.02
N ALA A 105 6.98 -7.59 -1.33
CA ALA A 105 5.55 -7.74 -1.51
C ALA A 105 5.07 -6.93 -2.72
N VAL A 106 3.95 -7.31 -3.30
CA VAL A 106 3.35 -6.59 -4.44
C VAL A 106 1.87 -6.34 -4.19
N GLY A 107 1.46 -5.08 -4.26
CA GLY A 107 0.06 -4.69 -4.32
C GLY A 107 -0.32 -4.27 -5.73
N LEU A 108 -1.44 -4.77 -6.23
CA LEU A 108 -1.90 -4.52 -7.59
C LEU A 108 -3.14 -3.64 -7.60
N ALA A 109 -3.19 -2.66 -8.49
CA ALA A 109 -4.38 -1.83 -8.73
C ALA A 109 -4.68 -1.66 -10.22
N VAL A 110 -5.93 -1.30 -10.50
CA VAL A 110 -6.38 -0.94 -11.85
C VAL A 110 -5.80 0.39 -12.31
N GLY A 111 -5.63 1.33 -11.40
CA GLY A 111 -5.42 2.74 -11.70
C GLY A 111 -6.73 3.53 -11.80
N GLY A 112 -6.68 4.81 -11.48
CA GLY A 112 -7.87 5.67 -11.45
C GLY A 112 -7.66 7.04 -12.11
N LEU A 113 -6.48 7.31 -12.63
CA LEU A 113 -6.12 8.59 -13.25
C LEU A 113 -5.86 8.37 -14.76
N ALA A 114 -6.70 8.96 -15.60
CA ALA A 114 -6.59 8.82 -17.06
C ALA A 114 -5.22 9.28 -17.60
N GLN A 115 -4.64 10.33 -17.02
CA GLN A 115 -3.34 10.84 -17.41
C GLN A 115 -2.22 9.79 -17.34
N ASP A 116 -2.26 8.86 -16.37
CA ASP A 116 -1.26 7.78 -16.29
C ASP A 116 -1.30 6.88 -17.53
N PHE A 117 -2.50 6.64 -18.06
CA PHE A 117 -2.71 5.82 -19.26
C PHE A 117 -2.35 6.57 -20.54
N GLU A 118 -2.71 7.85 -20.64
CA GLU A 118 -2.33 8.72 -21.76
C GLU A 118 -0.82 8.77 -21.94
N LEU A 119 -0.06 8.92 -20.85
CA LEU A 119 1.40 8.90 -20.85
C LEU A 119 2.02 7.56 -21.27
N ALA A 120 1.26 6.48 -21.17
CA ALA A 120 1.67 5.14 -21.57
C ALA A 120 1.12 4.75 -22.96
N ASP A 121 0.50 5.67 -23.69
CA ASP A 121 -0.21 5.41 -24.96
C ASP A 121 -1.26 4.31 -24.85
N LEU A 122 -2.01 4.27 -23.73
CA LEU A 122 -3.01 3.27 -23.42
C LEU A 122 -4.40 3.89 -23.24
N ASP A 123 -5.42 3.17 -23.70
CA ASP A 123 -6.81 3.55 -23.48
C ASP A 123 -7.24 3.26 -22.03
N PHE A 124 -7.56 4.30 -21.27
CA PHE A 124 -8.04 4.20 -19.88
C PHE A 124 -9.32 3.36 -19.77
N ALA A 125 -10.19 3.38 -20.79
CA ALA A 125 -11.41 2.55 -20.80
C ALA A 125 -11.11 1.04 -20.74
N GLN A 126 -9.93 0.61 -21.18
CA GLN A 126 -9.47 -0.78 -21.15
C GLN A 126 -8.79 -1.18 -19.83
N ALA A 127 -8.52 -0.22 -18.92
CA ALA A 127 -7.78 -0.48 -17.68
C ALA A 127 -8.32 -1.66 -16.87
N GLY A 128 -9.64 -1.70 -16.68
CA GLY A 128 -10.29 -2.78 -15.94
C GLY A 128 -10.21 -4.16 -16.63
N ALA A 129 -10.26 -4.20 -17.96
CA ALA A 129 -10.13 -5.45 -18.73
C ALA A 129 -8.68 -5.97 -18.63
N ARG A 130 -7.70 -5.12 -18.93
CA ARG A 130 -6.26 -5.43 -18.84
C ARG A 130 -5.88 -5.92 -17.43
N PHE A 131 -6.42 -5.28 -16.39
CA PHE A 131 -6.17 -5.72 -15.00
C PHE A 131 -6.71 -7.13 -14.74
N ARG A 132 -7.96 -7.42 -15.17
CA ARG A 132 -8.59 -8.73 -14.95
C ARG A 132 -7.87 -9.86 -15.70
N GLU A 133 -7.29 -9.56 -16.83
CA GLU A 133 -6.50 -10.50 -17.61
C GLU A 133 -5.12 -10.73 -16.96
N ALA A 134 -4.40 -9.67 -16.61
CA ALA A 134 -3.02 -9.73 -16.15
C ALA A 134 -2.87 -10.22 -14.70
N ALA A 135 -3.74 -9.79 -13.78
CA ALA A 135 -3.55 -10.04 -12.34
C ALA A 135 -3.48 -11.54 -11.96
N PRO A 136 -4.30 -12.45 -12.51
CA PRO A 136 -4.16 -13.88 -12.22
C PRO A 136 -2.79 -14.44 -12.60
N HIS A 137 -2.22 -13.99 -13.74
CA HIS A 137 -0.89 -14.42 -14.19
C HIS A 137 0.22 -13.95 -13.25
N VAL A 138 0.18 -12.69 -12.81
CA VAL A 138 1.14 -12.17 -11.81
C VAL A 138 1.04 -12.95 -10.51
N ILE A 139 -0.17 -13.19 -10.02
CA ILE A 139 -0.40 -13.89 -8.76
C ILE A 139 0.10 -15.34 -8.84
N ALA A 140 -0.22 -16.06 -9.91
CA ALA A 140 0.24 -17.43 -10.12
C ALA A 140 1.77 -17.50 -10.23
N ALA A 141 2.39 -16.65 -11.05
CA ALA A 141 3.83 -16.64 -11.23
C ALA A 141 4.59 -16.34 -9.94
N LEU A 142 4.15 -15.34 -9.16
CA LEU A 142 4.76 -15.00 -7.88
C LEU A 142 4.50 -16.03 -6.77
N ARG A 143 3.61 -17.00 -7.01
CA ARG A 143 3.44 -18.21 -6.18
C ARG A 143 4.25 -19.40 -6.66
N GLY A 144 4.95 -19.28 -7.79
CA GLY A 144 5.64 -20.40 -8.44
C GLY A 144 4.71 -21.36 -9.19
N GLU A 145 3.50 -20.92 -9.53
CA GLU A 145 2.47 -21.69 -10.24
C GLU A 145 2.47 -21.38 -11.75
N THR A 146 3.59 -20.86 -12.31
CA THR A 146 3.66 -20.51 -13.72
C THR A 146 4.35 -21.59 -14.53
N ALA A 147 4.02 -21.65 -15.85
CA ALA A 147 4.64 -22.56 -16.80
C ALA A 147 5.77 -21.87 -17.60
N SER A 148 6.56 -22.70 -18.30
CA SER A 148 7.58 -22.25 -19.25
C SER A 148 7.01 -21.29 -20.31
N PRO A 149 7.84 -20.34 -20.84
CA PRO A 149 9.26 -20.18 -20.56
C PRO A 149 9.55 -19.36 -19.30
N LEU A 150 8.59 -18.64 -18.73
CA LEU A 150 8.82 -17.73 -17.60
C LEU A 150 9.33 -18.46 -16.34
N ALA A 151 8.90 -19.71 -16.12
CA ALA A 151 9.36 -20.55 -15.02
C ALA A 151 10.85 -20.95 -15.13
N GLU A 152 11.47 -20.78 -16.30
CA GLU A 152 12.89 -21.06 -16.54
C GLU A 152 13.80 -19.90 -16.09
N ASP A 153 13.24 -18.71 -15.86
CA ASP A 153 13.97 -17.63 -15.20
C ASP A 153 14.30 -18.05 -13.76
N PRO A 154 15.58 -17.98 -13.32
CA PRO A 154 16.00 -18.51 -12.03
C PRO A 154 15.37 -17.81 -10.84
N ALA A 155 15.02 -16.51 -10.95
CA ALA A 155 14.37 -15.79 -9.87
C ALA A 155 12.86 -16.08 -9.82
N VAL A 156 12.20 -16.20 -10.98
CA VAL A 156 10.78 -16.55 -11.07
C VAL A 156 10.59 -18.01 -10.64
N GLY A 157 11.45 -18.93 -11.09
CA GLY A 157 11.43 -20.32 -10.65
C GLY A 157 11.57 -20.48 -9.14
N ALA A 158 12.40 -19.66 -8.50
CA ALA A 158 12.58 -19.67 -7.04
C ALA A 158 11.31 -19.26 -6.25
N CYS A 159 10.33 -18.61 -6.89
CA CYS A 159 9.04 -18.29 -6.25
C CYS A 159 8.25 -19.54 -5.85
N ALA A 160 8.53 -20.71 -6.41
CA ALA A 160 7.94 -21.98 -5.99
C ALA A 160 8.31 -22.36 -4.55
N GLU A 161 9.54 -22.04 -4.14
CA GLU A 161 10.03 -22.30 -2.76
C GLU A 161 9.80 -21.09 -1.84
N ALA A 162 9.88 -19.89 -2.37
CA ALA A 162 9.78 -18.63 -1.64
C ALA A 162 8.79 -17.66 -2.33
N PRO A 163 7.47 -17.88 -2.24
CA PRO A 163 6.46 -17.05 -2.88
C PRO A 163 6.54 -15.59 -2.47
N VAL A 164 6.36 -14.68 -3.45
CA VAL A 164 6.21 -13.25 -3.18
C VAL A 164 4.74 -12.94 -2.88
N PRO A 165 4.40 -12.43 -1.69
CA PRO A 165 3.02 -12.12 -1.33
C PRO A 165 2.42 -11.02 -2.18
N VAL A 166 1.14 -11.20 -2.53
CA VAL A 166 0.36 -10.24 -3.36
C VAL A 166 -0.91 -9.80 -2.63
N VAL A 167 -1.25 -8.52 -2.76
CA VAL A 167 -2.52 -7.93 -2.33
C VAL A 167 -3.16 -7.15 -3.48
N VAL A 168 -4.48 -7.02 -3.51
CA VAL A 168 -5.20 -6.31 -4.58
C VAL A 168 -5.99 -5.15 -3.99
N ALA A 169 -5.87 -3.97 -4.59
CA ALA A 169 -6.69 -2.83 -4.22
C ALA A 169 -8.16 -3.07 -4.60
N ALA A 170 -9.07 -2.91 -3.63
CA ALA A 170 -10.50 -3.12 -3.81
C ALA A 170 -11.30 -1.93 -3.25
N GLN A 171 -12.04 -1.25 -4.12
CA GLN A 171 -12.93 -0.15 -3.75
C GLN A 171 -14.36 -0.61 -3.45
N GLY A 172 -14.69 -1.89 -3.69
CA GLY A 172 -16.02 -2.40 -3.47
C GLY A 172 -16.11 -3.93 -3.46
N PRO A 173 -17.32 -4.45 -3.12
CA PRO A 173 -17.56 -5.89 -2.94
C PRO A 173 -17.19 -6.77 -4.13
N VAL A 174 -17.34 -6.27 -5.36
CA VAL A 174 -16.99 -7.03 -6.58
C VAL A 174 -15.48 -7.27 -6.66
N GLY A 175 -14.67 -6.24 -6.35
CA GLY A 175 -13.21 -6.34 -6.27
C GLY A 175 -12.78 -7.28 -5.14
N ALA A 176 -13.41 -7.18 -3.99
CA ALA A 176 -13.15 -8.02 -2.84
C ALA A 176 -13.40 -9.52 -3.09
N ARG A 177 -14.57 -9.85 -3.64
CA ARG A 177 -14.88 -11.25 -4.06
C ARG A 177 -13.91 -11.78 -5.11
N ARG A 178 -13.39 -10.90 -5.98
CA ARG A 178 -12.37 -11.28 -6.97
C ARG A 178 -11.04 -11.58 -6.30
N ALA A 179 -10.57 -10.72 -5.39
CA ALA A 179 -9.36 -10.96 -4.61
C ALA A 179 -9.44 -12.28 -3.82
N ALA A 180 -10.58 -12.55 -3.20
CA ALA A 180 -10.85 -13.82 -2.50
C ALA A 180 -10.70 -15.04 -3.42
N ARG A 181 -11.32 -15.01 -4.62
CA ARG A 181 -11.17 -16.08 -5.61
C ARG A 181 -9.75 -16.28 -6.12
N TRP A 182 -8.94 -15.22 -6.12
CA TRP A 182 -7.51 -15.30 -6.45
C TRP A 182 -6.65 -15.70 -5.25
N GLY A 183 -7.26 -15.91 -4.08
CA GLY A 183 -6.58 -16.28 -2.84
C GLY A 183 -5.63 -15.21 -2.32
N VAL A 184 -5.92 -13.92 -2.55
CA VAL A 184 -5.11 -12.79 -2.09
C VAL A 184 -5.92 -11.87 -1.17
N GLY A 185 -5.19 -11.08 -0.35
CA GLY A 185 -5.80 -10.07 0.50
C GLY A 185 -6.29 -8.84 -0.26
N VAL A 186 -6.90 -7.92 0.48
CA VAL A 186 -7.42 -6.65 -0.04
C VAL A 186 -6.72 -5.46 0.58
N LEU A 187 -6.47 -4.44 -0.24
CA LEU A 187 -5.96 -3.13 0.17
C LEU A 187 -7.08 -2.10 -0.03
N TYR A 188 -7.48 -1.44 1.04
CA TYR A 188 -8.54 -0.43 0.99
C TYR A 188 -8.00 0.94 0.57
N ASP A 189 -8.88 1.77 -0.01
CA ASP A 189 -8.58 3.19 -0.24
C ASP A 189 -8.48 3.96 1.08
N SER A 190 -7.63 4.99 1.11
CA SER A 190 -7.33 5.77 2.30
C SER A 190 -8.48 6.63 2.83
N LEU A 191 -9.50 6.89 2.01
CA LEU A 191 -10.63 7.77 2.32
C LEU A 191 -11.97 7.02 2.39
N GLN A 192 -11.96 5.70 2.21
CA GLN A 192 -13.19 4.90 2.35
C GLN A 192 -13.78 5.03 3.76
N THR A 193 -15.11 5.17 3.82
CA THR A 193 -15.83 5.12 5.09
C THR A 193 -15.69 3.75 5.76
N VAL A 194 -15.90 3.71 7.06
CA VAL A 194 -15.84 2.47 7.85
C VAL A 194 -16.89 1.46 7.37
N GLU A 195 -18.12 1.96 7.04
CA GLU A 195 -19.22 1.16 6.50
C GLU A 195 -18.83 0.50 5.17
N ARG A 196 -18.18 1.28 4.27
CA ARG A 196 -17.71 0.76 2.99
C ARG A 196 -16.61 -0.27 3.17
N MET A 197 -15.70 -0.07 4.11
CA MET A 197 -14.69 -1.06 4.47
C MET A 197 -15.34 -2.36 4.97
N ALA A 198 -16.35 -2.26 5.85
CA ALA A 198 -17.10 -3.41 6.37
C ALA A 198 -17.81 -4.20 5.27
N GLU A 199 -18.39 -3.51 4.26
CA GLU A 199 -18.96 -4.17 3.09
C GLU A 199 -17.92 -4.95 2.28
N VAL A 200 -16.76 -4.33 2.03
CA VAL A 200 -15.65 -4.93 1.27
C VAL A 200 -15.07 -6.12 2.06
N SER A 201 -14.85 -5.97 3.37
CA SER A 201 -14.39 -7.04 4.26
C SER A 201 -15.33 -8.24 4.23
N ARG A 202 -16.63 -8.00 4.43
CA ARG A 202 -17.64 -9.04 4.43
C ARG A 202 -17.66 -9.79 3.10
N ALA A 203 -17.66 -9.06 1.99
CA ALA A 203 -17.65 -9.67 0.66
C ALA A 203 -16.41 -10.50 0.37
N HIS A 204 -15.24 -10.13 0.93
CA HIS A 204 -14.01 -10.91 0.83
C HIS A 204 -14.12 -12.20 1.64
N VAL A 205 -14.54 -12.12 2.90
CA VAL A 205 -14.67 -13.27 3.81
C VAL A 205 -15.73 -14.26 3.33
N GLU A 206 -16.93 -13.77 2.95
CA GLU A 206 -18.02 -14.59 2.42
C GLU A 206 -17.65 -15.34 1.14
N ALA A 207 -16.71 -14.79 0.36
CA ALA A 207 -16.16 -15.44 -0.84
C ALA A 207 -15.00 -16.40 -0.56
N GLY A 208 -14.70 -16.69 0.70
CA GLY A 208 -13.63 -17.59 1.13
C GLY A 208 -12.23 -16.97 1.15
N GLY A 209 -12.12 -15.64 1.16
CA GLY A 209 -10.85 -14.93 1.20
C GLY A 209 -10.12 -15.12 2.54
N SER A 210 -8.84 -15.49 2.48
CA SER A 210 -7.97 -15.75 3.64
C SER A 210 -6.80 -14.77 3.79
N GLY A 211 -6.58 -13.88 2.80
CA GLY A 211 -5.50 -12.89 2.85
C GLY A 211 -5.86 -11.68 3.73
N ALA A 212 -4.84 -10.94 4.14
CA ALA A 212 -5.02 -9.76 4.99
C ALA A 212 -5.90 -8.67 4.34
N ARG A 213 -6.60 -7.96 5.20
CA ARG A 213 -7.49 -6.83 4.86
C ARG A 213 -6.84 -5.56 5.39
N ILE A 214 -6.08 -4.90 4.50
CA ILE A 214 -5.15 -3.84 4.88
C ILE A 214 -5.79 -2.47 4.69
N ALA A 215 -6.01 -1.73 5.76
CA ALA A 215 -6.53 -0.37 5.71
C ALA A 215 -5.39 0.64 5.55
N ILE A 216 -5.47 1.48 4.51
CA ILE A 216 -4.63 2.67 4.41
C ILE A 216 -5.28 3.76 5.25
N ARG A 217 -4.55 4.35 6.21
CA ARG A 217 -5.05 5.48 7.00
C ARG A 217 -3.98 6.54 7.20
N ARG A 218 -4.38 7.79 7.00
CA ARG A 218 -3.55 8.93 7.40
C ARG A 218 -3.69 9.13 8.89
N VAL A 219 -2.56 9.31 9.59
CA VAL A 219 -2.55 9.39 11.05
C VAL A 219 -1.69 10.56 11.53
N TRP A 220 -2.00 11.06 12.73
CA TRP A 220 -1.20 12.10 13.37
C TRP A 220 -1.35 12.06 14.89
N ILE A 221 -0.23 12.20 15.62
CA ILE A 221 -0.19 12.30 17.07
C ILE A 221 0.02 13.76 17.46
N GLY A 222 -0.87 14.30 18.29
CA GLY A 222 -0.88 15.70 18.72
C GLY A 222 -1.74 16.60 17.83
N PRO A 223 -1.55 17.92 17.89
CA PRO A 223 -2.30 18.87 17.07
C PRO A 223 -2.08 18.58 15.58
N PRO A 224 -3.16 18.30 14.81
CA PRO A 224 -3.01 17.99 13.39
C PRO A 224 -2.64 19.23 12.58
N PRO A 225 -1.86 19.10 11.50
CA PRO A 225 -1.58 20.19 10.57
C PRO A 225 -2.80 20.46 9.68
N SER A 226 -3.84 21.09 10.23
CA SER A 226 -5.17 21.22 9.61
C SER A 226 -5.15 21.88 8.24
N GLU A 227 -4.29 22.90 8.04
CA GLU A 227 -4.14 23.54 6.73
C GLU A 227 -3.57 22.58 5.68
N SER A 228 -2.57 21.76 6.07
CA SER A 228 -1.99 20.73 5.19
C SER A 228 -2.98 19.60 4.89
N VAL A 229 -3.83 19.24 5.85
CA VAL A 229 -4.92 18.27 5.62
C VAL A 229 -5.91 18.84 4.62
N ALA A 230 -6.38 20.07 4.79
CA ALA A 230 -7.29 20.74 3.87
C ALA A 230 -6.69 20.84 2.45
N ALA A 231 -5.46 21.32 2.33
CA ALA A 231 -4.74 21.43 1.05
C ALA A 231 -4.58 20.07 0.35
N GLN A 232 -4.36 18.98 1.12
CA GLN A 232 -4.29 17.64 0.57
C GLN A 232 -5.65 17.14 0.07
N MET A 233 -6.72 17.46 0.78
CA MET A 233 -8.08 17.07 0.39
C MET A 233 -8.55 17.83 -0.84
N ASP A 234 -8.27 19.12 -0.93
CA ASP A 234 -8.58 19.93 -2.11
C ASP A 234 -7.85 19.41 -3.36
N PHE A 235 -6.57 19.05 -3.19
CA PHE A 235 -5.81 18.39 -4.25
C PHE A 235 -6.46 17.09 -4.71
N TYR A 236 -6.91 16.23 -3.79
CA TYR A 236 -7.56 14.96 -4.13
C TYR A 236 -8.91 15.16 -4.82
N ARG A 237 -9.73 16.09 -4.33
CA ARG A 237 -11.02 16.45 -4.96
C ARG A 237 -10.83 16.96 -6.39
N GLY A 238 -9.70 17.60 -6.68
CA GLY A 238 -9.38 18.16 -8.00
C GLY A 238 -9.19 17.11 -9.09
N TYR A 239 -8.77 15.89 -8.77
CA TYR A 239 -8.48 14.86 -9.79
C TYR A 239 -9.25 13.53 -9.62
N ALA A 240 -9.77 13.26 -8.45
CA ALA A 240 -10.48 11.99 -8.21
C ALA A 240 -11.76 11.89 -9.03
N SER A 241 -12.04 10.67 -9.52
CA SER A 241 -13.29 10.40 -10.21
C SER A 241 -14.51 10.55 -9.28
N GLU A 242 -15.66 10.87 -9.82
CA GLU A 242 -16.91 10.96 -9.05
C GLU A 242 -17.25 9.63 -8.36
N THR A 243 -16.93 8.50 -8.98
CA THR A 243 -17.10 7.18 -8.38
C THR A 243 -16.22 7.00 -7.12
N ALA A 244 -14.98 7.50 -7.13
CA ALA A 244 -14.13 7.46 -5.96
C ALA A 244 -14.67 8.38 -4.85
N LYS A 245 -15.03 9.62 -5.20
CA LYS A 245 -15.57 10.62 -4.26
C LYS A 245 -16.86 10.14 -3.57
N ALA A 246 -17.71 9.39 -4.28
CA ALA A 246 -18.95 8.84 -3.74
C ALA A 246 -18.76 7.87 -2.57
N HIS A 247 -17.54 7.36 -2.37
CA HIS A 247 -17.20 6.45 -1.27
C HIS A 247 -16.34 7.10 -0.17
N TRP A 248 -16.07 8.39 -0.29
CA TRP A 248 -15.33 9.14 0.74
C TRP A 248 -16.30 9.68 1.78
N GLY A 249 -15.90 9.61 3.04
CA GLY A 249 -16.66 10.13 4.16
C GLY A 249 -16.02 11.38 4.75
N GLU A 250 -16.83 12.28 5.27
CA GLU A 250 -16.36 13.36 6.12
C GLU A 250 -15.72 12.79 7.39
N GLY A 251 -14.62 13.38 7.84
CA GLY A 251 -13.89 12.92 9.00
C GLY A 251 -12.97 11.70 8.78
N GLN A 252 -12.86 11.20 7.52
CA GLN A 252 -11.94 10.11 7.18
C GLN A 252 -10.58 10.63 6.67
N GLU A 253 -10.40 11.94 6.62
CA GLU A 253 -9.20 12.58 6.08
C GLU A 253 -7.97 12.29 6.91
N LEU A 254 -8.13 12.20 8.23
CA LEU A 254 -7.06 11.96 9.19
C LEU A 254 -7.61 11.32 10.47
N VAL A 255 -7.00 10.23 10.91
CA VAL A 255 -7.21 9.66 12.25
C VAL A 255 -6.19 10.30 13.18
N GLY A 256 -6.64 11.23 14.02
CA GLY A 256 -5.79 11.92 14.99
C GLY A 256 -5.90 11.31 16.39
N GLY A 257 -4.89 11.54 17.22
CA GLY A 257 -4.91 11.28 18.66
C GLY A 257 -4.10 12.34 19.42
N ARG A 258 -4.53 12.77 20.60
CA ARG A 258 -3.76 13.69 21.45
C ARG A 258 -2.41 13.09 21.87
N ASN A 259 -2.38 11.77 21.95
CA ASN A 259 -1.20 10.93 22.20
C ASN A 259 -1.33 9.61 21.44
N GLY A 260 -0.29 8.80 21.46
CA GLY A 260 -0.26 7.53 20.73
C GLY A 260 -1.22 6.47 21.24
N ALA A 261 -1.59 6.49 22.52
CA ALA A 261 -2.56 5.55 23.07
C ALA A 261 -3.99 5.83 22.52
N GLU A 262 -4.40 7.09 22.50
CA GLU A 262 -5.70 7.50 21.91
C GLU A 262 -5.73 7.18 20.40
N LEU A 263 -4.62 7.41 19.68
CA LEU A 263 -4.52 7.04 18.28
C LEU A 263 -4.65 5.51 18.08
N ALA A 264 -3.99 4.71 18.91
CA ALA A 264 -4.09 3.26 18.86
C ALA A 264 -5.53 2.77 19.08
N GLU A 265 -6.22 3.30 20.09
CA GLU A 265 -7.62 2.99 20.38
C GLU A 265 -8.52 3.27 19.16
N ARG A 266 -8.42 4.46 18.56
CA ARG A 266 -9.20 4.85 17.37
C ARG A 266 -8.93 3.95 16.16
N LEU A 267 -7.67 3.54 15.96
CA LEU A 267 -7.31 2.61 14.90
C LEU A 267 -7.89 1.20 15.16
N LEU A 268 -7.85 0.72 16.40
CA LEU A 268 -8.44 -0.57 16.76
C LEU A 268 -9.98 -0.57 16.61
N ASP A 269 -10.65 0.51 16.97
CA ASP A 269 -12.08 0.66 16.76
C ASP A 269 -12.42 0.68 15.26
N LEU A 270 -11.62 1.38 14.46
CA LEU A 270 -11.75 1.37 13.00
C LEU A 270 -11.53 -0.04 12.43
N ALA A 271 -10.55 -0.79 12.95
CA ALA A 271 -10.28 -2.16 12.52
C ALA A 271 -11.47 -3.09 12.81
N ARG A 272 -12.01 -3.02 14.02
CA ARG A 272 -13.20 -3.81 14.43
C ARG A 272 -14.41 -3.47 13.59
N ALA A 273 -14.73 -2.18 13.47
CA ALA A 273 -15.91 -1.73 12.74
C ALA A 273 -15.80 -1.94 11.22
N GLY A 274 -14.62 -1.73 10.64
CA GLY A 274 -14.35 -1.89 9.19
C GLY A 274 -13.97 -3.31 8.78
N GLY A 275 -13.70 -4.19 9.74
CA GLY A 275 -13.29 -5.58 9.50
C GLY A 275 -11.91 -5.70 8.86
N CYS A 276 -10.99 -4.74 9.06
CA CYS A 276 -9.59 -4.86 8.64
C CYS A 276 -8.74 -5.47 9.75
N ASP A 277 -7.64 -6.13 9.37
CA ASP A 277 -6.75 -6.84 10.28
C ASP A 277 -5.28 -6.42 10.12
N ALA A 278 -5.00 -5.44 9.28
CA ALA A 278 -3.68 -4.84 9.10
C ALA A 278 -3.81 -3.36 8.70
N PHE A 279 -2.76 -2.58 8.98
CA PHE A 279 -2.72 -1.17 8.61
C PHE A 279 -1.52 -0.82 7.73
N ASN A 280 -1.75 0.09 6.79
CA ASN A 280 -0.72 0.87 6.13
C ASN A 280 -0.89 2.33 6.53
N LEU A 281 -0.07 2.80 7.46
CA LEU A 281 -0.16 4.16 8.00
C LEU A 281 0.51 5.15 7.04
N ARG A 282 -0.08 6.33 6.92
CA ARG A 282 0.38 7.41 6.07
C ARG A 282 0.52 8.68 6.89
N LEU A 283 1.70 9.30 6.82
CA LEU A 283 2.01 10.56 7.51
C LEU A 283 2.12 11.74 6.54
N HIS A 284 2.46 11.47 5.27
CA HIS A 284 2.68 12.52 4.29
C HIS A 284 1.42 13.36 4.03
N LEU A 285 1.63 14.67 4.11
CA LEU A 285 0.67 15.74 3.77
C LEU A 285 1.40 16.84 3.01
N ARG A 286 0.71 17.51 2.10
CA ARG A 286 1.28 18.64 1.35
C ARG A 286 1.66 19.78 2.31
N GLY A 287 2.87 20.31 2.14
CA GLY A 287 3.36 21.42 2.98
C GLY A 287 3.88 20.99 4.34
N VAL A 288 3.86 19.70 4.68
CA VAL A 288 4.51 19.20 5.91
C VAL A 288 5.97 18.86 5.61
N GLU A 289 6.85 19.41 6.42
CA GLU A 289 8.30 19.24 6.29
C GLU A 289 8.75 17.80 6.65
N PRO A 290 9.81 17.29 6.00
CA PRO A 290 10.34 15.96 6.28
C PRO A 290 10.68 15.72 7.76
N THR A 291 11.13 16.74 8.47
CA THR A 291 11.45 16.68 9.91
C THR A 291 10.24 16.31 10.75
N ALA A 292 9.09 16.93 10.50
CA ALA A 292 7.84 16.61 11.20
C ALA A 292 7.36 15.17 10.90
N ILE A 293 7.56 14.69 9.66
CA ILE A 293 7.25 13.30 9.32
C ILE A 293 8.15 12.33 10.09
N ARG A 294 9.45 12.60 10.17
CA ARG A 294 10.39 11.77 10.97
C ARG A 294 10.04 11.74 12.46
N GLU A 295 9.62 12.88 13.01
CA GLU A 295 9.12 12.98 14.39
C GLU A 295 7.89 12.09 14.60
N GLN A 296 6.93 12.15 13.70
CA GLN A 296 5.74 11.30 13.77
C GLN A 296 6.07 9.80 13.62
N ILE A 297 7.04 9.41 12.78
CA ILE A 297 7.50 8.02 12.66
C ILE A 297 8.05 7.53 14.01
N ALA A 298 8.91 8.31 14.65
CA ALA A 298 9.48 7.98 15.97
C ALA A 298 8.39 7.85 17.04
N ARG A 299 7.48 8.84 17.13
CA ARG A 299 6.35 8.82 18.07
C ARG A 299 5.42 7.63 17.87
N LEU A 300 5.11 7.27 16.61
CA LEU A 300 4.31 6.08 16.32
C LEU A 300 5.00 4.82 16.88
N GLY A 301 6.32 4.69 16.71
CA GLY A 301 7.08 3.57 17.25
C GLY A 301 7.04 3.48 18.78
N GLU A 302 7.17 4.59 19.46
CA GLU A 302 7.19 4.64 20.92
C GLU A 302 5.80 4.51 21.54
N GLU A 303 4.80 5.21 20.98
CA GLU A 303 3.52 5.43 21.63
C GLU A 303 2.38 4.53 21.08
N THR A 304 2.42 4.10 19.81
CA THR A 304 1.25 3.50 19.11
C THR A 304 1.49 2.06 18.68
N LEU A 305 2.62 1.76 18.00
CA LEU A 305 2.87 0.44 17.44
C LEU A 305 2.89 -0.68 18.49
N PRO A 306 3.45 -0.50 19.73
CA PRO A 306 3.41 -1.54 20.74
C PRO A 306 1.99 -1.93 21.18
N LEU A 307 1.05 -0.98 21.14
CA LEU A 307 -0.36 -1.22 21.48
C LEU A 307 -1.07 -1.94 20.35
N LEU A 308 -0.86 -1.50 19.10
CA LEU A 308 -1.42 -2.17 17.93
C LEU A 308 -0.91 -3.61 17.78
N ALA A 309 0.39 -3.85 17.97
CA ALA A 309 0.99 -5.18 17.89
C ALA A 309 0.39 -6.19 18.90
N ARG A 310 -0.13 -5.68 20.01
CA ARG A 310 -0.75 -6.51 21.07
C ARG A 310 -2.18 -6.87 20.76
N GLU A 311 -2.94 -5.96 20.19
CA GLU A 311 -4.40 -6.05 20.07
C GLU A 311 -4.88 -6.38 18.65
N LEU A 312 -4.22 -5.88 17.61
CA LEU A 312 -4.63 -6.06 16.21
C LEU A 312 -4.69 -7.55 15.77
N PRO A 313 -3.77 -8.44 16.17
CA PRO A 313 -3.85 -9.86 15.84
C PRO A 313 -5.06 -10.60 16.45
N ARG A 314 -5.81 -9.94 17.34
CA ARG A 314 -6.98 -10.52 18.01
C ARG A 314 -8.31 -10.12 17.35
N ILE A 315 -8.26 -9.24 16.34
CA ILE A 315 -9.41 -8.76 15.58
C ILE A 315 -9.66 -9.67 14.37
#